data_8d0100c7983b61307f176298215f08f3
#
_entry.id   8d0100c7983b61307f176298215f08f3
#
_cell.length_a   1.000
_cell.length_b   1.000
_cell.length_c   1.000
_cell.angle_alpha   90.00
_cell.angle_beta   90.00
_cell.angle_gamma   90.00
#
_symmetry.space_group_name_H-M   'P 1'
#
loop_
_entity.id
_entity.type
_entity.pdbx_description
1 polymer ?
#
loop_
_entity_poly.entity_id
_entity_poly.type
_entity_poly.pdbx_seq_one_letter_code
_entity_poly.pdbx_strand_id
1 'polypeptide(L)'
;MRMTAKLIVCIFGISLLSGCASSYMSPVVSPSEPADDNATVTFFRTSIMGSGIQAPVAKEAAKQTIDPVGVVSMSYKVRQEVTPGEHAYVVGGESSSLIKGAFEPNKHYYVRVEPRPGFLKARFVLVPVTKEELSTKDVQNEIKSCELMELNESGIQWFKEHDQSMRNKLVNAIKDYEEAVRDGDAVYIEPKDGIDELL
;
A
#
# COMPACT_ATOMS: atom_id res chain seq x y z
N MET A 1 -56.39 34.07 7.61
CA MET A 1 -55.18 34.44 8.38
C MET A 1 -54.70 33.25 9.19
N ARG A 2 -53.62 32.64 8.88
CA ARG A 2 -52.97 31.43 9.39
C ARG A 2 -52.74 30.40 8.27
N MET A 3 -51.61 30.54 7.54
CA MET A 3 -50.98 29.43 6.82
C MET A 3 -49.68 29.96 6.19
N THR A 4 -48.59 30.00 6.97
CA THR A 4 -47.23 30.10 6.42
C THR A 4 -46.21 29.79 7.53
N ALA A 5 -46.04 28.54 7.89
CA ALA A 5 -44.94 28.15 8.78
C ALA A 5 -44.76 26.63 8.77
N LYS A 6 -44.53 25.97 7.64
CA LYS A 6 -44.14 24.54 7.62
C LYS A 6 -43.31 24.13 6.39
N LEU A 7 -42.37 24.94 5.93
CA LEU A 7 -41.55 24.59 4.77
C LEU A 7 -40.05 24.96 4.92
N ILE A 8 -39.46 24.88 6.09
CA ILE A 8 -38.01 25.17 6.30
C ILE A 8 -37.31 24.10 7.14
N VAL A 9 -37.66 22.84 7.07
CA VAL A 9 -36.98 21.78 7.87
C VAL A 9 -36.42 20.65 7.02
N CYS A 10 -36.44 20.67 5.71
CA CYS A 10 -35.98 19.54 4.87
C CYS A 10 -34.69 19.75 4.07
N ILE A 11 -33.85 20.76 4.33
CA ILE A 11 -32.64 21.02 3.54
C ILE A 11 -31.31 20.82 4.35
N PHE A 12 -31.36 20.27 5.56
CA PHE A 12 -30.15 20.15 6.38
C PHE A 12 -29.66 18.70 6.56
N GLY A 13 -30.03 17.77 5.70
CA GLY A 13 -29.81 16.32 5.89
C GLY A 13 -28.90 15.62 4.88
N ILE A 14 -28.15 16.30 3.99
CA ILE A 14 -27.39 15.62 2.92
C ILE A 14 -25.92 16.04 2.88
N SER A 15 -25.25 16.16 3.99
CA SER A 15 -23.82 16.55 3.98
C SER A 15 -22.90 15.70 4.86
N LEU A 16 -23.21 14.44 5.13
CA LEU A 16 -22.35 13.59 5.97
C LEU A 16 -22.09 12.20 5.33
N LEU A 17 -21.98 12.11 4.03
CA LEU A 17 -21.43 10.95 3.34
C LEU A 17 -20.06 11.31 2.73
N SER A 18 -19.21 12.03 3.45
CA SER A 18 -17.78 11.96 3.18
C SER A 18 -17.32 10.62 3.72
N GLY A 19 -17.34 9.60 2.85
CA GLY A 19 -16.70 8.32 3.13
C GLY A 19 -15.30 8.56 3.67
N CYS A 20 -14.79 7.66 4.50
CA CYS A 20 -13.43 7.69 5.03
C CYS A 20 -12.38 7.63 3.92
N ALA A 21 -12.27 8.70 3.13
CA ALA A 21 -11.12 8.90 2.27
C ALA A 21 -9.90 9.03 3.19
N SER A 22 -8.82 8.33 2.88
CA SER A 22 -7.59 8.49 3.62
C SER A 22 -7.18 9.96 3.58
N SER A 23 -7.02 10.58 4.74
CA SER A 23 -6.54 11.97 4.82
C SER A 23 -5.13 12.16 4.26
N TYR A 24 -4.39 11.08 3.97
CA TYR A 24 -3.01 11.04 3.52
C TYR A 24 -2.84 10.70 2.03
N MET A 25 -3.91 10.34 1.36
CA MET A 25 -3.88 9.86 -0.02
C MET A 25 -4.90 10.61 -0.87
N SER A 26 -4.60 10.81 -2.15
CA SER A 26 -5.52 11.31 -3.16
C SER A 26 -5.64 10.34 -4.32
N PRO A 27 -6.80 10.23 -4.99
CA PRO A 27 -6.94 9.42 -6.19
C PRO A 27 -6.04 9.95 -7.32
N VAL A 28 -5.40 9.02 -8.04
CA VAL A 28 -4.65 9.36 -9.25
C VAL A 28 -5.63 9.56 -10.39
N VAL A 29 -5.79 10.79 -10.86
CA VAL A 29 -6.77 11.15 -11.90
C VAL A 29 -6.32 10.68 -13.29
N SER A 30 -5.01 10.75 -13.56
CA SER A 30 -4.43 10.38 -14.86
C SER A 30 -3.15 9.58 -14.61
N PRO A 31 -3.25 8.25 -14.53
CA PRO A 31 -2.06 7.42 -14.35
C PRO A 31 -1.10 7.62 -15.53
N SER A 32 0.17 7.87 -15.24
CA SER A 32 1.23 7.83 -16.25
C SER A 32 1.62 6.39 -16.54
N GLU A 33 1.99 6.13 -17.80
CA GLU A 33 2.72 4.91 -18.12
C GLU A 33 4.10 4.95 -17.43
N PRO A 34 4.60 3.81 -16.94
CA PRO A 34 5.95 3.74 -16.40
C PRO A 34 6.98 4.15 -17.46
N ALA A 35 8.10 4.72 -17.03
CA ALA A 35 9.20 5.01 -17.94
C ALA A 35 9.81 3.72 -18.51
N ASP A 36 10.29 3.80 -19.76
CA ASP A 36 10.99 2.69 -20.40
C ASP A 36 12.14 2.18 -19.49
N ASP A 37 12.33 0.88 -19.48
CA ASP A 37 13.35 0.17 -18.71
C ASP A 37 13.14 0.16 -17.18
N ASN A 38 12.12 0.80 -16.65
CA ASN A 38 11.78 0.69 -15.22
C ASN A 38 10.82 -0.48 -14.95
N ALA A 39 10.80 -0.92 -13.69
CA ALA A 39 9.79 -1.82 -13.18
C ALA A 39 8.75 -1.05 -12.37
N THR A 40 7.60 -1.67 -12.11
CA THR A 40 6.65 -1.14 -11.13
C THR A 40 6.33 -2.15 -10.05
N VAL A 41 6.13 -1.66 -8.83
CA VAL A 41 5.64 -2.45 -7.70
C VAL A 41 4.34 -1.83 -7.21
N THR A 42 3.27 -2.61 -7.26
CA THR A 42 1.93 -2.18 -6.81
C THR A 42 1.57 -2.88 -5.51
N PHE A 43 1.37 -2.10 -4.46
CA PHE A 43 0.88 -2.56 -3.16
C PHE A 43 -0.63 -2.34 -3.09
N PHE A 44 -1.40 -3.37 -2.75
CA PHE A 44 -2.86 -3.26 -2.69
C PHE A 44 -3.45 -4.02 -1.51
N ARG A 45 -4.67 -3.65 -1.13
CA ARG A 45 -5.38 -4.26 -0.02
C ARG A 45 -6.87 -4.30 -0.27
N THR A 46 -7.44 -5.50 -0.21
CA THR A 46 -8.89 -5.74 -0.34
C THR A 46 -9.53 -6.26 0.95
N SER A 47 -8.69 -6.66 1.92
CA SER A 47 -9.16 -7.25 3.17
C SER A 47 -10.02 -6.29 4.00
N ILE A 48 -11.21 -6.74 4.39
CA ILE A 48 -12.13 -6.04 5.29
C ILE A 48 -11.59 -6.01 6.73
N MET A 49 -10.80 -7.03 7.12
CA MET A 49 -10.17 -7.07 8.45
C MET A 49 -9.30 -5.83 8.66
N GLY A 50 -9.54 -5.11 9.74
CA GLY A 50 -8.81 -3.88 10.05
C GLY A 50 -9.06 -2.75 9.03
N SER A 51 -10.22 -2.67 8.39
CA SER A 51 -10.55 -1.69 7.35
C SER A 51 -10.35 -0.23 7.77
N GLY A 52 -10.55 0.09 9.04
CA GLY A 52 -10.29 1.43 9.60
C GLY A 52 -8.82 1.71 9.93
N ILE A 53 -7.89 0.77 9.68
CA ILE A 53 -6.47 0.93 10.02
C ILE A 53 -5.68 1.08 8.72
N GLN A 54 -4.82 2.10 8.70
CA GLN A 54 -3.98 2.44 7.57
C GLN A 54 -2.61 1.77 7.68
N ALA A 55 -2.08 1.31 6.56
CA ALA A 55 -0.79 0.63 6.46
C ALA A 55 0.21 1.50 5.69
N PRO A 56 1.09 2.27 6.34
CA PRO A 56 2.13 3.01 5.66
C PRO A 56 3.17 2.05 5.08
N VAL A 57 3.45 2.20 3.80
CA VAL A 57 4.47 1.46 3.05
C VAL A 57 5.58 2.41 2.64
N ALA A 58 6.82 1.99 2.83
CA ALA A 58 8.00 2.73 2.40
C ALA A 58 9.03 1.78 1.78
N LYS A 59 9.82 2.30 0.85
CA LYS A 59 10.99 1.62 0.29
C LYS A 59 12.21 1.92 1.15
N GLU A 60 13.07 0.93 1.36
CA GLU A 60 14.40 1.14 1.92
C GLU A 60 15.25 1.96 0.95
N ALA A 61 15.87 3.00 1.44
CA ALA A 61 16.84 3.81 0.74
C ALA A 61 18.24 3.70 1.38
N ALA A 62 19.22 4.37 0.80
CA ALA A 62 20.59 4.31 1.29
C ALA A 62 20.70 4.64 2.80
N LYS A 63 21.58 3.94 3.51
CA LYS A 63 21.87 4.18 4.94
C LYS A 63 20.66 3.97 5.87
N GLN A 64 19.80 2.99 5.56
CA GLN A 64 18.59 2.69 6.35
C GLN A 64 17.64 3.89 6.47
N THR A 65 17.61 4.75 5.47
CA THR A 65 16.56 5.74 5.30
C THR A 65 15.38 5.13 4.56
N ILE A 66 14.28 5.86 4.50
CA ILE A 66 13.08 5.42 3.81
C ILE A 66 12.65 6.42 2.74
N ASP A 67 12.14 5.89 1.63
CA ASP A 67 11.38 6.64 0.63
C ASP A 67 9.91 6.28 0.79
N PRO A 68 9.00 7.22 1.10
CA PRO A 68 7.58 6.96 1.21
C PRO A 68 7.00 6.42 -0.09
N VAL A 69 6.21 5.33 -0.01
CA VAL A 69 5.46 4.79 -1.14
C VAL A 69 3.99 5.20 -1.05
N GLY A 70 3.37 5.02 0.12
CA GLY A 70 1.99 5.38 0.32
C GLY A 70 1.40 4.83 1.61
N VAL A 71 0.13 5.13 1.83
CA VAL A 71 -0.64 4.63 2.98
C VAL A 71 -1.79 3.79 2.43
N VAL A 72 -1.64 2.45 2.52
CA VAL A 72 -2.58 1.51 1.93
C VAL A 72 -3.74 1.26 2.88
N SER A 73 -4.94 1.60 2.44
CA SER A 73 -6.21 1.31 3.10
C SER A 73 -6.99 0.24 2.34
N MET A 74 -8.10 -0.23 2.90
CA MET A 74 -9.00 -1.17 2.20
C MET A 74 -9.47 -0.55 0.86
N SER A 75 -9.46 -1.33 -0.20
CA SER A 75 -9.82 -0.96 -1.57
C SER A 75 -8.90 0.07 -2.23
N TYR A 76 -7.69 0.26 -1.69
CA TYR A 76 -6.68 1.12 -2.29
C TYR A 76 -5.50 0.31 -2.81
N LYS A 77 -4.91 0.81 -3.89
CA LYS A 77 -3.59 0.40 -4.36
C LYS A 77 -2.69 1.62 -4.54
N VAL A 78 -1.40 1.43 -4.28
CA VAL A 78 -0.35 2.42 -4.54
C VAL A 78 0.70 1.79 -5.43
N ARG A 79 1.20 2.53 -6.42
CA ARG A 79 2.19 2.05 -7.36
C ARG A 79 3.45 2.88 -7.24
N GLN A 80 4.58 2.22 -7.18
CA GLN A 80 5.90 2.83 -7.26
C GLN A 80 6.66 2.32 -8.47
N GLU A 81 7.24 3.24 -9.20
CA GLU A 81 8.19 2.95 -10.27
C GLU A 81 9.59 2.83 -9.66
N VAL A 82 10.36 1.83 -10.11
CA VAL A 82 11.71 1.55 -9.60
C VAL A 82 12.64 1.16 -10.74
N THR A 83 13.91 1.49 -10.58
CA THR A 83 14.95 0.96 -11.46
C THR A 83 15.07 -0.56 -11.28
N PRO A 84 15.46 -1.30 -12.33
CA PRO A 84 15.75 -2.72 -12.20
C PRO A 84 16.80 -3.02 -11.13
N GLY A 85 16.69 -4.17 -10.49
CA GLY A 85 17.59 -4.61 -9.43
C GLY A 85 16.89 -4.96 -8.13
N GLU A 86 17.66 -5.06 -7.06
CA GLU A 86 17.12 -5.42 -5.75
C GLU A 86 16.60 -4.19 -4.98
N HIS A 87 15.42 -4.34 -4.43
CA HIS A 87 14.80 -3.36 -3.54
C HIS A 87 14.16 -4.04 -2.35
N ALA A 88 14.00 -3.28 -1.26
CA ALA A 88 13.31 -3.73 -0.07
C ALA A 88 12.21 -2.74 0.32
N TYR A 89 11.11 -3.29 0.83
CA TYR A 89 9.95 -2.53 1.27
C TYR A 89 9.56 -2.92 2.69
N VAL A 90 9.17 -1.92 3.45
CA VAL A 90 8.66 -2.08 4.81
C VAL A 90 7.23 -1.59 4.91
N VAL A 91 6.37 -2.35 5.59
CA VAL A 91 5.04 -1.89 6.00
C VAL A 91 5.02 -1.67 7.50
N GLY A 92 4.47 -0.53 7.91
CA GLY A 92 4.30 -0.17 9.32
C GLY A 92 2.94 -0.59 9.87
N GLY A 93 2.91 -1.01 11.14
CA GLY A 93 1.74 -1.37 11.91
C GLY A 93 2.08 -1.41 13.39
N GLU A 94 1.45 -2.28 14.18
CA GLU A 94 1.87 -2.59 15.55
C GLU A 94 3.29 -3.18 15.55
N SER A 95 3.56 -4.13 14.65
CA SER A 95 4.89 -4.54 14.23
C SER A 95 5.13 -4.11 12.79
N SER A 96 6.35 -4.26 12.31
CA SER A 96 6.72 -4.04 10.92
C SER A 96 7.00 -5.36 10.20
N SER A 97 6.82 -5.38 8.90
CA SER A 97 7.21 -6.49 8.03
C SER A 97 8.00 -5.94 6.85
N LEU A 98 9.04 -6.68 6.44
CA LEU A 98 9.88 -6.34 5.30
C LEU A 98 9.71 -7.42 4.23
N ILE A 99 9.72 -6.99 2.99
CA ILE A 99 9.87 -7.87 1.82
C ILE A 99 11.02 -7.34 0.96
N LYS A 100 11.84 -8.26 0.43
CA LYS A 100 12.82 -7.96 -0.59
C LYS A 100 12.39 -8.55 -1.93
N GLY A 101 12.92 -8.01 -3.01
CA GLY A 101 12.68 -8.55 -4.34
C GLY A 101 13.67 -8.06 -5.36
N ALA A 102 13.84 -8.84 -6.44
CA ALA A 102 14.59 -8.45 -7.62
C ALA A 102 13.61 -8.15 -8.76
N PHE A 103 13.76 -6.98 -9.35
CA PHE A 103 12.83 -6.41 -10.32
C PHE A 103 13.51 -6.32 -11.70
N GLU A 104 12.88 -6.91 -12.70
CA GLU A 104 13.33 -6.85 -14.10
C GLU A 104 12.76 -5.63 -14.82
N PRO A 105 13.46 -5.09 -15.83
CA PRO A 105 12.97 -3.95 -16.60
C PRO A 105 11.64 -4.29 -17.30
N ASN A 106 10.77 -3.29 -17.40
CA ASN A 106 9.46 -3.40 -18.10
C ASN A 106 8.52 -4.47 -17.50
N LYS A 107 8.67 -4.80 -16.20
CA LYS A 107 7.83 -5.75 -15.50
C LYS A 107 7.02 -5.08 -14.40
N HIS A 108 5.83 -5.64 -14.16
CA HIS A 108 4.88 -5.18 -13.15
C HIS A 108 4.70 -6.24 -12.08
N TYR A 109 4.97 -5.87 -10.83
CA TYR A 109 4.91 -6.74 -9.66
C TYR A 109 3.79 -6.29 -8.73
N TYR A 110 3.18 -7.25 -8.03
CA TYR A 110 2.06 -6.97 -7.14
C TYR A 110 2.29 -7.57 -5.76
N VAL A 111 1.95 -6.81 -4.73
CA VAL A 111 2.14 -7.19 -3.33
C VAL A 111 0.86 -6.90 -2.56
N ARG A 112 0.28 -7.93 -1.95
CA ARG A 112 -0.84 -7.75 -1.02
C ARG A 112 -0.33 -7.19 0.31
N VAL A 113 -1.03 -6.20 0.84
CA VAL A 113 -0.86 -5.70 2.20
C VAL A 113 -1.91 -6.37 3.06
N GLU A 114 -1.53 -7.46 3.73
CA GLU A 114 -2.46 -8.27 4.50
C GLU A 114 -2.44 -7.91 5.99
N PRO A 115 -3.60 -7.61 6.59
CA PRO A 115 -3.70 -7.47 8.02
C PRO A 115 -3.61 -8.85 8.70
N ARG A 116 -2.88 -8.90 9.80
CA ARG A 116 -2.81 -10.04 10.69
C ARG A 116 -3.25 -9.61 12.10
N PRO A 117 -3.87 -10.50 12.88
CA PRO A 117 -4.18 -10.18 14.27
C PRO A 117 -2.92 -9.78 15.03
N GLY A 118 -2.94 -8.62 15.67
CA GLY A 118 -1.92 -8.16 16.62
C GLY A 118 -2.45 -8.29 18.05
N PHE A 119 -1.62 -7.93 19.03
CA PHE A 119 -2.04 -7.99 20.44
C PHE A 119 -2.96 -6.83 20.81
N LEU A 120 -2.62 -5.61 20.37
CA LEU A 120 -3.39 -4.38 20.65
C LEU A 120 -3.90 -3.71 19.38
N LYS A 121 -3.18 -3.85 18.27
CA LYS A 121 -3.48 -3.25 16.98
C LYS A 121 -3.28 -4.28 15.87
N ALA A 122 -3.64 -3.93 14.64
CA ALA A 122 -3.34 -4.79 13.50
C ALA A 122 -1.84 -4.79 13.19
N ARG A 123 -1.32 -5.96 12.83
CA ARG A 123 -0.05 -6.14 12.14
C ARG A 123 -0.34 -6.16 10.65
N PHE A 124 0.63 -5.76 9.87
CA PHE A 124 0.56 -5.91 8.41
C PHE A 124 1.74 -6.72 7.92
N VAL A 125 1.50 -7.57 6.95
CA VAL A 125 2.53 -8.32 6.23
C VAL A 125 2.44 -8.02 4.75
N LEU A 126 3.59 -8.05 4.08
CA LEU A 126 3.71 -7.91 2.63
C LEU A 126 3.79 -9.32 2.03
N VAL A 127 2.83 -9.65 1.17
CA VAL A 127 2.72 -10.96 0.52
C VAL A 127 2.84 -10.76 -0.99
N PRO A 128 3.89 -11.28 -1.64
CA PRO A 128 4.02 -11.18 -3.09
C PRO A 128 2.90 -11.96 -3.77
N VAL A 129 2.48 -11.50 -4.92
CA VAL A 129 1.51 -12.20 -5.78
C VAL A 129 2.31 -12.85 -6.89
N THR A 130 2.26 -14.16 -6.97
CA THR A 130 2.98 -14.92 -8.00
C THR A 130 2.39 -14.72 -9.39
N LYS A 131 3.18 -14.96 -10.43
CA LYS A 131 2.71 -14.91 -11.82
C LYS A 131 1.53 -15.85 -12.08
N GLU A 132 1.53 -17.01 -11.44
CA GLU A 132 0.45 -17.99 -11.51
C GLU A 132 -0.85 -17.42 -10.93
N GLU A 133 -0.80 -16.77 -9.76
CA GLU A 133 -1.95 -16.10 -9.17
C GLU A 133 -2.43 -14.96 -10.07
N LEU A 134 -1.52 -14.14 -10.61
CA LEU A 134 -1.85 -13.03 -11.52
C LEU A 134 -2.50 -13.49 -12.83
N SER A 135 -2.33 -14.75 -13.23
CA SER A 135 -3.01 -15.34 -14.38
C SER A 135 -4.50 -15.62 -14.13
N THR A 136 -4.95 -15.60 -12.89
CA THR A 136 -6.33 -15.87 -12.53
C THR A 136 -7.19 -14.61 -12.59
N LYS A 137 -8.44 -14.76 -13.09
CA LYS A 137 -9.39 -13.64 -13.16
C LYS A 137 -9.76 -13.08 -11.78
N ASP A 138 -9.77 -13.92 -10.77
CA ASP A 138 -10.15 -13.50 -9.42
C ASP A 138 -9.13 -12.51 -8.85
N VAL A 139 -7.83 -12.82 -8.96
CA VAL A 139 -6.75 -11.95 -8.50
C VAL A 139 -6.68 -10.67 -9.35
N GLN A 140 -6.85 -10.77 -10.68
CA GLN A 140 -6.91 -9.59 -11.53
C GLN A 140 -8.08 -8.65 -11.15
N ASN A 141 -9.26 -9.22 -10.87
CA ASN A 141 -10.42 -8.46 -10.42
C ASN A 141 -10.19 -7.84 -9.04
N GLU A 142 -9.54 -8.57 -8.13
CA GLU A 142 -9.12 -8.06 -6.83
C GLU A 142 -8.27 -6.79 -6.98
N ILE A 143 -7.23 -6.83 -7.80
CA ILE A 143 -6.34 -5.69 -8.06
C ILE A 143 -7.09 -4.54 -8.76
N LYS A 144 -7.90 -4.84 -9.77
CA LYS A 144 -8.67 -3.85 -10.53
C LYS A 144 -9.77 -3.18 -9.70
N SER A 145 -10.27 -3.84 -8.66
CA SER A 145 -11.26 -3.25 -7.74
C SER A 145 -10.68 -2.20 -6.81
N CYS A 146 -9.34 -2.14 -6.68
CA CYS A 146 -8.67 -1.15 -5.86
C CYS A 146 -8.46 0.16 -6.61
N GLU A 147 -8.79 1.28 -5.98
CA GLU A 147 -8.54 2.62 -6.49
C GLU A 147 -7.05 2.95 -6.40
N LEU A 148 -6.47 3.46 -7.50
CA LEU A 148 -5.07 3.88 -7.52
C LEU A 148 -4.94 5.22 -6.82
N MET A 149 -4.09 5.25 -5.79
CA MET A 149 -3.90 6.39 -4.91
C MET A 149 -2.43 6.84 -4.91
N GLU A 150 -2.22 8.12 -4.65
CA GLU A 150 -0.90 8.71 -4.44
C GLU A 150 -0.85 9.52 -3.14
N LEU A 151 0.36 9.73 -2.60
CA LEU A 151 0.55 10.57 -1.41
C LEU A 151 0.21 12.02 -1.72
N ASN A 152 -0.68 12.59 -0.92
CA ASN A 152 -0.92 14.03 -0.93
C ASN A 152 0.01 14.77 0.05
N GLU A 153 -0.12 16.10 0.13
CA GLU A 153 0.71 16.92 1.01
C GLU A 153 0.62 16.48 2.48
N SER A 154 -0.56 16.10 2.97
CA SER A 154 -0.75 15.60 4.33
C SER A 154 -0.03 14.27 4.55
N GLY A 155 -0.04 13.38 3.55
CA GLY A 155 0.68 12.11 3.60
C GLY A 155 2.20 12.32 3.60
N ILE A 156 2.71 13.18 2.74
CA ILE A 156 4.13 13.56 2.72
C ILE A 156 4.56 14.15 4.06
N GLN A 157 3.75 15.05 4.62
CA GLN A 157 4.02 15.64 5.93
C GLN A 157 4.00 14.61 7.05
N TRP A 158 3.03 13.68 7.01
CA TRP A 158 2.95 12.59 7.99
C TRP A 158 4.23 11.73 7.99
N PHE A 159 4.75 11.34 6.82
CA PHE A 159 6.00 10.58 6.74
C PHE A 159 7.20 11.37 7.27
N LYS A 160 7.27 12.69 7.04
CA LYS A 160 8.32 13.54 7.62
C LYS A 160 8.27 13.58 9.15
N GLU A 161 7.07 13.70 9.71
CA GLU A 161 6.87 13.73 11.16
C GLU A 161 7.14 12.38 11.83
N HIS A 162 6.91 11.28 11.10
CA HIS A 162 7.09 9.92 11.59
C HIS A 162 8.38 9.23 11.06
N ASP A 163 9.29 9.97 10.42
CA ASP A 163 10.50 9.43 9.79
C ASP A 163 11.31 8.56 10.75
N GLN A 164 11.61 9.05 11.95
CA GLN A 164 12.36 8.28 12.94
C GLN A 164 11.63 7.00 13.37
N SER A 165 10.32 7.06 13.52
CA SER A 165 9.50 5.89 13.87
C SER A 165 9.53 4.85 12.75
N MET A 166 9.42 5.29 11.49
CA MET A 166 9.45 4.39 10.33
C MET A 166 10.85 3.80 10.12
N ARG A 167 11.93 4.55 10.35
CA ARG A 167 13.31 4.02 10.33
C ARG A 167 13.52 2.96 11.41
N ASN A 168 13.03 3.19 12.62
CA ASN A 168 13.12 2.18 13.69
C ASN A 168 12.36 0.90 13.31
N LYS A 169 11.20 1.04 12.65
CA LYS A 169 10.44 -0.10 12.11
C LYS A 169 11.21 -0.81 11.00
N LEU A 170 11.87 -0.10 10.11
CA LEU A 170 12.73 -0.68 9.07
C LEU A 170 13.87 -1.49 9.70
N VAL A 171 14.61 -0.93 10.67
CA VAL A 171 15.71 -1.64 11.35
C VAL A 171 15.23 -2.94 12.01
N ASN A 172 14.10 -2.90 12.70
CA ASN A 172 13.52 -4.09 13.33
C ASN A 172 13.08 -5.10 12.26
N ALA A 173 12.42 -4.64 11.19
CA ALA A 173 11.95 -5.51 10.11
C ALA A 173 13.10 -6.16 9.33
N ILE A 174 14.25 -5.46 9.16
CA ILE A 174 15.46 -6.06 8.57
C ILE A 174 15.96 -7.20 9.45
N LYS A 175 16.04 -7.00 10.76
CA LYS A 175 16.47 -8.04 11.70
C LYS A 175 15.55 -9.26 11.67
N ASP A 176 14.25 -9.05 11.73
CA ASP A 176 13.24 -10.12 11.67
C ASP A 176 13.32 -10.86 10.31
N TYR A 177 13.56 -10.14 9.20
CA TYR A 177 13.76 -10.73 7.88
C TYR A 177 15.04 -11.59 7.82
N GLU A 178 16.16 -11.14 8.39
CA GLU A 178 17.40 -11.90 8.46
C GLU A 178 17.25 -13.18 9.31
N GLU A 179 16.41 -13.17 10.34
CA GLU A 179 16.03 -14.37 11.09
C GLU A 179 15.23 -15.32 10.21
N ALA A 180 14.20 -14.81 9.50
CA ALA A 180 13.41 -15.61 8.57
C ALA A 180 14.24 -16.22 7.43
N VAL A 181 15.27 -15.51 6.93
CA VAL A 181 16.21 -16.07 5.95
C VAL A 181 16.99 -17.25 6.51
N ARG A 182 17.49 -17.15 7.77
CA ARG A 182 18.20 -18.25 8.41
C ARG A 182 17.32 -19.48 8.64
N ASP A 183 16.04 -19.26 8.91
CA ASP A 183 15.05 -20.31 9.18
C ASP A 183 14.45 -20.90 7.90
N GLY A 184 14.68 -20.28 6.74
CA GLY A 184 14.14 -20.68 5.43
C GLY A 184 12.70 -20.24 5.19
N ASP A 185 12.19 -19.29 5.99
CA ASP A 185 10.81 -18.79 5.95
C ASP A 185 10.69 -17.38 5.34
N ALA A 186 11.81 -16.82 4.86
CA ALA A 186 11.79 -15.48 4.26
C ALA A 186 10.98 -15.45 2.97
N VAL A 187 10.11 -14.46 2.86
CA VAL A 187 9.32 -14.20 1.66
C VAL A 187 10.06 -13.22 0.76
N TYR A 188 10.11 -13.53 -0.54
CA TYR A 188 10.85 -12.76 -1.54
C TYR A 188 10.02 -12.59 -2.81
N ILE A 189 10.16 -11.45 -3.49
CA ILE A 189 9.55 -11.23 -4.80
C ILE A 189 10.55 -11.71 -5.85
N GLU A 190 10.21 -12.79 -6.52
CA GLU A 190 11.07 -13.39 -7.55
C GLU A 190 10.95 -12.63 -8.88
N PRO A 191 12.02 -12.52 -9.67
CA PRO A 191 11.95 -11.90 -11.00
C PRO A 191 10.87 -12.49 -11.90
N LYS A 192 10.65 -13.82 -11.80
CA LYS A 192 9.63 -14.56 -12.56
C LYS A 192 8.18 -14.15 -12.24
N ASP A 193 7.94 -13.51 -11.09
CA ASP A 193 6.60 -13.06 -10.68
C ASP A 193 6.15 -11.79 -11.41
N GLY A 194 7.06 -11.14 -12.12
CA GLY A 194 6.75 -9.98 -12.95
C GLY A 194 5.95 -10.34 -14.21
N ILE A 195 4.94 -9.54 -14.52
CA ILE A 195 4.13 -9.65 -15.74
C ILE A 195 4.35 -8.44 -16.65
N ASP A 196 4.05 -8.63 -17.97
CA ASP A 196 4.24 -7.57 -18.97
C ASP A 196 3.06 -6.59 -19.02
N GLU A 197 1.88 -6.99 -18.55
CA GLU A 197 0.66 -6.20 -18.59
C GLU A 197 0.40 -5.52 -17.24
N LEU A 198 0.13 -4.23 -17.27
CA LEU A 198 -0.25 -3.47 -16.08
C LEU A 198 -1.75 -3.66 -15.77
N LEU A 199 -2.09 -4.07 -14.52
CA LEU A 199 -3.46 -4.36 -14.08
C LEU A 199 -4.13 -3.18 -13.37
#